data_a05816abd49836cda410d1220343a05c
#
_entry.id   a05816abd49836cda410d1220343a05c
#
_cell.length_a   1.000
_cell.length_b   1.000
_cell.length_c   1.000
_cell.angle_alpha   90.00
_cell.angle_beta   90.00
_cell.angle_gamma   90.00
#
_symmetry.space_group_name_H-M   'P 1'
#
loop_
_entity.id
_entity.type
_entity.pdbx_description
1 polymer ?
#
loop_
_entity_poly.entity_id
_entity_poly.type
_entity_poly.pdbx_seq_one_letter_code
_entity_poly.pdbx_strand_id
1 'polypeptide(L)'
;RLDEALALDPAHQGSLGLRRTLDEALRPYLDEITAAARSSLFDTIGHLDVVRRYVAATFTAPEVFEAVELFEPALRGLVDSGTALEVNTSGFRRADREAYPGPPLVARYRELGGERVTAGSDAHGPDQFAFGLEAGYRLLAEHGFASLVFRRRAGAERVAIALPSRFDASAPAAGTRR
;
A
#
# COMPACT_ATOMS: atom_id res chain seq x y z
N ARG A 1 13.99 -16.69 1.05
CA ARG A 1 14.07 -15.65 2.09
C ARG A 1 14.24 -14.35 1.33
N LEU A 2 13.31 -13.41 1.53
CA LEU A 2 13.27 -12.15 0.77
C LEU A 2 14.56 -11.33 1.00
N ASP A 3 15.06 -11.35 2.23
CA ASP A 3 16.27 -10.61 2.63
C ASP A 3 17.54 -11.09 1.90
N GLU A 4 17.65 -12.37 1.60
CA GLU A 4 18.79 -12.92 0.86
C GLU A 4 18.67 -12.71 -0.66
N ALA A 5 17.46 -12.63 -1.19
CA ALA A 5 17.23 -12.39 -2.62
C ALA A 5 17.43 -10.91 -3.01
N LEU A 6 17.20 -9.99 -2.06
CA LEU A 6 17.31 -8.53 -2.27
C LEU A 6 18.63 -7.93 -1.75
N ALA A 7 19.33 -8.62 -0.85
CA ALA A 7 20.65 -8.22 -0.35
C ALA A 7 21.75 -8.58 -1.35
N LEU A 8 21.72 -7.95 -2.53
CA LEU A 8 22.89 -7.98 -3.40
C LEU A 8 23.91 -7.00 -2.83
N ASP A 9 25.05 -7.56 -2.38
CA ASP A 9 26.21 -6.80 -1.94
C ASP A 9 26.54 -5.71 -2.98
N PRO A 10 26.52 -4.41 -2.62
CA PRO A 10 26.87 -3.33 -3.55
C PRO A 10 28.25 -3.50 -4.18
N ALA A 11 29.19 -4.17 -3.50
CA ALA A 11 30.52 -4.48 -4.02
C ALA A 11 30.49 -5.52 -5.16
N HIS A 12 29.48 -6.38 -5.23
CA HIS A 12 29.33 -7.37 -6.32
C HIS A 12 28.69 -6.79 -7.58
N GLN A 13 27.95 -5.68 -7.46
CA GLN A 13 27.34 -5.00 -8.62
C GLN A 13 28.37 -4.38 -9.56
N GLY A 14 29.53 -3.99 -9.07
CA GLY A 14 30.62 -3.40 -9.86
C GLY A 14 31.41 -4.41 -10.73
N SER A 15 31.41 -5.69 -10.38
CA SER A 15 32.28 -6.70 -11.03
C SER A 15 31.64 -7.41 -12.22
N LEU A 16 30.31 -7.40 -12.38
CA LEU A 16 29.61 -8.14 -13.45
C LEU A 16 28.89 -7.26 -14.49
N GLY A 17 28.90 -5.93 -14.35
CA GLY A 17 28.30 -5.02 -15.34
C GLY A 17 26.78 -5.12 -15.53
N LEU A 18 26.11 -5.93 -14.70
CA LEU A 18 24.69 -6.21 -14.79
C LEU A 18 23.96 -5.48 -13.65
N ARG A 19 23.55 -4.21 -13.89
CA ARG A 19 22.50 -3.61 -13.08
C ARG A 19 21.21 -4.36 -13.37
N ARG A 20 20.66 -5.03 -12.37
CA ARG A 20 19.28 -5.50 -12.44
C ARG A 20 18.37 -4.31 -12.65
N THR A 21 17.42 -4.43 -13.55
CA THR A 21 16.33 -3.45 -13.66
C THR A 21 15.44 -3.53 -12.41
N LEU A 22 14.70 -2.46 -12.13
CA LEU A 22 13.75 -2.46 -11.03
C LEU A 22 12.73 -3.60 -11.17
N ASP A 23 12.26 -3.85 -12.40
CA ASP A 23 11.34 -4.96 -12.69
C ASP A 23 11.95 -6.31 -12.31
N GLU A 24 13.17 -6.60 -12.73
CA GLU A 24 13.84 -7.85 -12.38
C GLU A 24 14.07 -8.00 -10.86
N ALA A 25 14.35 -6.90 -10.17
CA ALA A 25 14.54 -6.91 -8.72
C ALA A 25 13.22 -7.18 -7.97
N LEU A 26 12.12 -6.62 -8.45
CA LEU A 26 10.80 -6.74 -7.81
C LEU A 26 10.01 -7.97 -8.26
N ARG A 27 10.35 -8.59 -9.39
CA ARG A 27 9.58 -9.66 -10.03
C ARG A 27 9.15 -10.77 -9.06
N PRO A 28 10.04 -11.37 -8.25
CA PRO A 28 9.64 -12.44 -7.34
C PRO A 28 8.56 -11.98 -6.34
N TYR A 29 8.68 -10.76 -5.81
CA TYR A 29 7.70 -10.18 -4.91
C TYR A 29 6.36 -9.91 -5.63
N LEU A 30 6.42 -9.33 -6.83
CA LEU A 30 5.23 -8.98 -7.61
C LEU A 30 4.45 -10.21 -8.04
N ASP A 31 5.11 -11.30 -8.39
CA ASP A 31 4.47 -12.55 -8.77
C ASP A 31 3.73 -13.16 -7.57
N GLU A 32 4.35 -13.21 -6.40
CA GLU A 32 3.73 -13.75 -5.19
C GLU A 32 2.55 -12.88 -4.72
N ILE A 33 2.71 -11.55 -4.67
CA ILE A 33 1.63 -10.66 -4.23
C ILE A 33 0.45 -10.65 -5.22
N THR A 34 0.74 -10.81 -6.51
CA THR A 34 -0.29 -10.94 -7.54
C THR A 34 -1.06 -12.26 -7.38
N ALA A 35 -0.36 -13.37 -7.13
CA ALA A 35 -1.00 -14.64 -6.84
C ALA A 35 -1.86 -14.58 -5.59
N ALA A 36 -1.37 -13.96 -4.52
CA ALA A 36 -2.12 -13.74 -3.28
C ALA A 36 -3.37 -12.89 -3.53
N ALA A 37 -3.25 -11.78 -4.27
CA ALA A 37 -4.37 -10.90 -4.61
C ALA A 37 -5.48 -11.64 -5.39
N ARG A 38 -5.11 -12.52 -6.30
CA ARG A 38 -6.05 -13.30 -7.13
C ARG A 38 -6.65 -14.52 -6.42
N SER A 39 -6.05 -14.97 -5.33
CA SER A 39 -6.42 -16.25 -4.69
C SER A 39 -7.78 -16.25 -4.03
N SER A 40 -8.36 -15.09 -3.71
CA SER A 40 -9.56 -14.92 -2.88
C SER A 40 -9.44 -15.54 -1.46
N LEU A 41 -8.23 -15.89 -1.02
CA LEU A 41 -7.99 -16.47 0.29
C LEU A 41 -7.88 -15.41 1.39
N PHE A 42 -7.62 -14.16 1.02
CA PHE A 42 -7.38 -13.07 1.95
C PHE A 42 -8.50 -12.03 1.89
N ASP A 43 -8.83 -11.48 3.05
CA ASP A 43 -9.75 -10.34 3.13
C ASP A 43 -9.08 -9.03 2.74
N THR A 44 -7.78 -8.93 2.99
CA THR A 44 -6.98 -7.72 2.77
C THR A 44 -5.56 -8.10 2.38
N ILE A 45 -4.95 -7.37 1.46
CA ILE A 45 -3.50 -7.38 1.22
C ILE A 45 -2.92 -6.13 1.89
N GLY A 46 -1.99 -6.36 2.81
CA GLY A 46 -1.30 -5.31 3.55
C GLY A 46 -0.13 -4.71 2.78
N HIS A 47 0.18 -3.44 3.05
CA HIS A 47 1.41 -2.73 2.64
C HIS A 47 1.98 -3.14 1.27
N LEU A 48 1.14 -3.08 0.23
CA LEU A 48 1.39 -3.64 -1.11
C LEU A 48 2.78 -3.32 -1.69
N ASP A 49 3.31 -2.14 -1.45
CA ASP A 49 4.59 -1.66 -1.97
C ASP A 49 5.69 -1.55 -0.90
N VAL A 50 5.55 -2.23 0.22
CA VAL A 50 6.55 -2.23 1.31
C VAL A 50 7.95 -2.64 0.84
N VAL A 51 8.02 -3.36 -0.28
CA VAL A 51 9.26 -3.77 -0.93
C VAL A 51 10.18 -2.59 -1.28
N ARG A 52 9.63 -1.36 -1.45
CA ARG A 52 10.42 -0.12 -1.63
C ARG A 52 11.51 0.04 -0.58
N ARG A 53 11.26 -0.38 0.66
CA ARG A 53 12.24 -0.30 1.76
C ARG A 53 13.50 -1.09 1.49
N TYR A 54 13.37 -2.20 0.79
CA TYR A 54 14.47 -3.14 0.55
C TYR A 54 15.26 -2.80 -0.71
N VAL A 55 14.63 -2.12 -1.65
CA VAL A 55 15.29 -1.70 -2.90
C VAL A 55 15.84 -0.27 -2.84
N ALA A 56 15.54 0.49 -1.79
CA ALA A 56 15.96 1.89 -1.63
C ALA A 56 17.48 2.11 -1.61
N ALA A 57 18.27 1.09 -1.33
CA ALA A 57 19.73 1.16 -1.42
C ALA A 57 20.25 1.14 -2.88
N THR A 58 19.43 0.67 -3.82
CA THR A 58 19.83 0.46 -5.22
C THR A 58 19.05 1.38 -6.17
N PHE A 59 17.78 1.65 -5.88
CA PHE A 59 16.89 2.45 -6.71
C PHE A 59 16.44 3.69 -5.96
N THR A 60 16.32 4.81 -6.66
CA THR A 60 15.83 6.04 -6.07
C THR A 60 14.34 5.96 -5.78
N ALA A 61 13.86 6.76 -4.82
CA ALA A 61 12.44 6.82 -4.51
C ALA A 61 11.56 7.15 -5.75
N PRO A 62 11.91 8.15 -6.59
CA PRO A 62 11.18 8.42 -7.83
C PRO A 62 11.08 7.20 -8.74
N GLU A 63 12.16 6.47 -8.98
CA GLU A 63 12.14 5.27 -9.84
C GLU A 63 11.13 4.23 -9.36
N VAL A 64 11.02 4.05 -8.05
CA VAL A 64 10.07 3.08 -7.46
C VAL A 64 8.64 3.63 -7.45
N PHE A 65 8.45 4.92 -7.16
CA PHE A 65 7.13 5.55 -7.15
C PHE A 65 6.51 5.68 -8.54
N GLU A 66 7.32 5.90 -9.57
CA GLU A 66 6.86 6.00 -10.95
C GLU A 66 6.56 4.64 -11.60
N ALA A 67 7.02 3.55 -10.98
CA ALA A 67 6.83 2.18 -11.49
C ALA A 67 5.45 1.60 -11.13
N VAL A 68 4.39 2.40 -11.18
CA VAL A 68 3.01 1.99 -10.83
C VAL A 68 2.53 0.81 -11.67
N GLU A 69 2.93 0.77 -12.94
CA GLU A 69 2.56 -0.29 -13.88
C GLU A 69 3.05 -1.68 -13.45
N LEU A 70 4.15 -1.76 -12.70
CA LEU A 70 4.67 -3.03 -12.19
C LEU A 70 3.70 -3.66 -11.17
N PHE A 71 2.94 -2.86 -10.44
CA PHE A 71 1.97 -3.30 -9.45
C PHE A 71 0.57 -3.52 -10.04
N GLU A 72 0.32 -3.09 -11.27
CA GLU A 72 -1.01 -3.17 -11.88
C GLU A 72 -1.59 -4.59 -11.91
N PRO A 73 -0.85 -5.67 -12.19
CA PRO A 73 -1.38 -7.03 -12.12
C PRO A 73 -1.91 -7.41 -10.73
N ALA A 74 -1.26 -6.95 -9.67
CA ALA A 74 -1.72 -7.17 -8.29
C ALA A 74 -2.96 -6.32 -7.98
N LEU A 75 -2.97 -5.03 -8.36
CA LEU A 75 -4.11 -4.15 -8.17
C LEU A 75 -5.37 -4.67 -8.89
N ARG A 76 -5.25 -5.14 -10.13
CA ARG A 76 -6.35 -5.81 -10.85
C ARG A 76 -6.80 -7.08 -10.13
N GLY A 77 -5.85 -7.88 -9.63
CA GLY A 77 -6.16 -9.05 -8.83
C GLY A 77 -6.99 -8.73 -7.60
N LEU A 78 -6.71 -7.63 -6.90
CA LEU A 78 -7.51 -7.15 -5.76
C LEU A 78 -8.94 -6.76 -6.18
N VAL A 79 -9.06 -6.04 -7.30
CA VAL A 79 -10.37 -5.63 -7.84
C VAL A 79 -11.20 -6.86 -8.19
N ASP A 80 -10.65 -7.78 -8.96
CA ASP A 80 -11.32 -8.97 -9.47
C ASP A 80 -11.74 -9.94 -8.35
N SER A 81 -10.87 -10.13 -7.35
CA SER A 81 -11.15 -11.01 -6.20
C SER A 81 -12.03 -10.35 -5.14
N GLY A 82 -12.12 -9.02 -5.17
CA GLY A 82 -12.76 -8.24 -4.13
C GLY A 82 -11.99 -8.24 -2.80
N THR A 83 -10.69 -8.54 -2.82
CA THR A 83 -9.79 -8.39 -1.68
C THR A 83 -9.50 -6.91 -1.46
N ALA A 84 -9.49 -6.45 -0.22
CA ALA A 84 -9.27 -5.04 0.10
C ALA A 84 -7.77 -4.67 -0.01
N LEU A 85 -7.51 -3.45 -0.46
CA LEU A 85 -6.19 -2.83 -0.35
C LEU A 85 -6.04 -2.16 1.02
N GLU A 86 -4.99 -2.48 1.76
CA GLU A 86 -4.67 -1.76 2.99
C GLU A 86 -3.84 -0.51 2.67
N VAL A 87 -4.21 0.62 3.27
CA VAL A 87 -3.33 1.77 3.46
C VAL A 87 -2.65 1.63 4.82
N ASN A 88 -1.40 1.19 4.80
CA ASN A 88 -0.59 0.94 5.99
C ASN A 88 0.22 2.20 6.33
N THR A 89 -0.02 2.74 7.53
CA THR A 89 0.56 4.02 7.94
C THR A 89 1.93 3.90 8.61
N SER A 90 2.49 2.68 8.69
CA SER A 90 3.82 2.47 9.28
C SER A 90 4.94 3.20 8.51
N GLY A 91 4.74 3.44 7.23
CA GLY A 91 5.68 4.19 6.40
C GLY A 91 5.90 5.63 6.88
N PHE A 92 4.90 6.27 7.50
CA PHE A 92 5.07 7.59 8.12
C PHE A 92 6.09 7.62 9.27
N ARG A 93 6.47 6.45 9.80
CA ARG A 93 7.55 6.31 10.79
C ARG A 93 8.92 6.11 10.13
N ARG A 94 8.98 6.06 8.79
CA ARG A 94 10.19 5.81 8.02
C ARG A 94 10.71 7.10 7.38
N ALA A 95 11.83 6.99 6.69
CA ALA A 95 12.49 8.14 6.07
C ALA A 95 11.68 8.77 4.94
N ASP A 96 10.96 7.95 4.18
CA ASP A 96 10.09 8.35 3.07
C ASP A 96 8.81 9.08 3.52
N ARG A 97 8.42 8.92 4.80
CA ARG A 97 7.27 9.59 5.39
C ARG A 97 5.96 9.40 4.61
N GLU A 98 5.79 8.25 3.99
CA GLU A 98 4.60 7.93 3.19
C GLU A 98 3.97 6.61 3.61
N ALA A 99 2.66 6.44 3.33
CA ALA A 99 1.95 5.18 3.54
C ALA A 99 2.43 4.09 2.57
N TYR A 100 2.12 2.83 2.89
CA TYR A 100 2.23 1.69 1.99
C TYR A 100 0.80 1.16 1.66
N PRO A 101 0.36 1.19 0.39
CA PRO A 101 1.03 1.79 -0.73
C PRO A 101 1.01 3.31 -0.72
N GLY A 102 1.95 3.89 -1.48
CA GLY A 102 2.01 5.32 -1.72
C GLY A 102 0.82 5.85 -2.54
N PRO A 103 0.62 7.19 -2.57
CA PRO A 103 -0.51 7.82 -3.24
C PRO A 103 -0.71 7.39 -4.70
N PRO A 104 0.32 7.23 -5.55
CA PRO A 104 0.13 6.83 -6.94
C PRO A 104 -0.55 5.46 -7.10
N LEU A 105 -0.23 4.50 -6.22
CA LEU A 105 -0.84 3.17 -6.26
C LEU A 105 -2.27 3.17 -5.71
N VAL A 106 -2.57 4.02 -4.72
CA VAL A 106 -3.94 4.23 -4.22
C VAL A 106 -4.83 4.83 -5.31
N ALA A 107 -4.31 5.86 -6.02
CA ALA A 107 -4.97 6.46 -7.18
C ALA A 107 -5.24 5.41 -8.27
N ARG A 108 -4.20 4.66 -8.65
CA ARG A 108 -4.33 3.64 -9.68
C ARG A 108 -5.32 2.54 -9.32
N TYR A 109 -5.32 2.08 -8.06
CA TYR A 109 -6.32 1.13 -7.58
C TYR A 109 -7.74 1.66 -7.76
N ARG A 110 -7.98 2.93 -7.43
CA ARG A 110 -9.29 3.58 -7.61
C ARG A 110 -9.69 3.67 -9.08
N GLU A 111 -8.76 4.06 -9.97
CA GLU A 111 -8.98 4.13 -11.43
C GLU A 111 -9.35 2.77 -12.02
N LEU A 112 -8.77 1.69 -11.51
CA LEU A 112 -9.07 0.32 -11.92
C LEU A 112 -10.44 -0.19 -11.42
N GLY A 113 -11.19 0.64 -10.68
CA GLY A 113 -12.49 0.27 -10.10
C GLY A 113 -12.39 -0.31 -8.70
N GLY A 114 -11.25 -0.15 -8.03
CA GLY A 114 -11.08 -0.57 -6.63
C GLY A 114 -11.99 0.24 -5.70
N GLU A 115 -12.72 -0.47 -4.84
CA GLU A 115 -13.68 0.14 -3.90
C GLU A 115 -13.41 -0.27 -2.45
N ARG A 116 -12.68 -1.36 -2.24
CA ARG A 116 -12.49 -1.96 -0.92
C ARG A 116 -11.13 -1.60 -0.37
N VAL A 117 -11.13 -0.81 0.69
CA VAL A 117 -9.91 -0.37 1.36
C VAL A 117 -10.00 -0.59 2.86
N THR A 118 -8.84 -0.80 3.48
CA THR A 118 -8.64 -0.75 4.94
C THR A 118 -7.52 0.22 5.28
N ALA A 119 -7.37 0.53 6.57
CA ALA A 119 -6.23 1.29 7.05
C ALA A 119 -5.69 0.65 8.33
N GLY A 120 -4.37 0.56 8.45
CA GLY A 120 -3.70 0.00 9.61
C GLY A 120 -2.42 0.74 9.97
N SER A 121 -2.07 0.76 11.26
CA SER A 121 -0.82 1.38 11.73
C SER A 121 0.36 0.41 11.77
N ASP A 122 0.10 -0.88 11.58
CA ASP A 122 1.13 -1.93 11.66
C ASP A 122 1.97 -1.79 12.94
N ALA A 123 1.25 -1.63 14.06
CA ALA A 123 1.85 -1.39 15.36
C ALA A 123 2.49 -2.67 15.91
N HIS A 124 3.76 -2.60 16.25
CA HIS A 124 4.53 -3.65 16.92
C HIS A 124 4.82 -3.30 18.39
N GLY A 125 4.30 -2.17 18.86
CA GLY A 125 4.37 -1.70 20.24
C GLY A 125 3.26 -0.70 20.54
N PRO A 126 2.96 -0.45 21.85
CA PRO A 126 1.87 0.43 22.26
C PRO A 126 2.01 1.88 21.73
N ASP A 127 3.24 2.37 21.63
CA ASP A 127 3.59 3.70 21.10
C ASP A 127 3.29 3.88 19.61
N GLN A 128 3.15 2.77 18.89
CA GLN A 128 2.86 2.75 17.47
C GLN A 128 1.37 2.57 17.16
N PHE A 129 0.58 2.24 18.19
CA PHE A 129 -0.85 2.01 18.01
C PHE A 129 -1.55 3.25 17.45
N ALA A 130 -2.32 3.05 16.38
CA ALA A 130 -3.05 4.09 15.65
C ALA A 130 -2.16 5.22 15.08
N PHE A 131 -0.83 5.07 15.05
CA PHE A 131 0.07 6.07 14.50
C PHE A 131 -0.26 6.36 13.03
N GLY A 132 -0.44 7.65 12.72
CA GLY A 132 -0.63 8.10 11.33
C GLY A 132 -1.97 7.75 10.69
N LEU A 133 -2.92 7.14 11.40
CA LEU A 133 -4.23 6.75 10.80
C LEU A 133 -4.98 7.95 10.22
N GLU A 134 -4.88 9.15 10.81
CA GLU A 134 -5.53 10.33 10.24
C GLU A 134 -4.97 10.72 8.87
N ALA A 135 -3.66 10.58 8.67
CA ALA A 135 -3.03 10.80 7.38
C ALA A 135 -3.47 9.72 6.37
N GLY A 136 -3.57 8.46 6.80
CA GLY A 136 -4.11 7.37 5.98
C GLY A 136 -5.57 7.61 5.56
N TYR A 137 -6.42 8.07 6.48
CA TYR A 137 -7.82 8.40 6.16
C TYR A 137 -7.92 9.57 5.19
N ARG A 138 -7.07 10.58 5.35
CA ARG A 138 -7.01 11.72 4.42
C ARG A 138 -6.60 11.26 3.02
N LEU A 139 -5.55 10.45 2.92
CA LEU A 139 -5.13 9.87 1.66
C LEU A 139 -6.27 9.11 0.96
N LEU A 140 -7.00 8.28 1.69
CA LEU A 140 -8.14 7.55 1.15
C LEU A 140 -9.26 8.49 0.68
N ALA A 141 -9.62 9.50 1.49
CA ALA A 141 -10.66 10.46 1.16
C ALA A 141 -10.29 11.31 -0.08
N GLU A 142 -9.04 11.75 -0.20
CA GLU A 142 -8.52 12.49 -1.36
C GLU A 142 -8.62 11.68 -2.65
N HIS A 143 -8.60 10.33 -2.55
CA HIS A 143 -8.77 9.42 -3.69
C HIS A 143 -10.20 8.89 -3.83
N GLY A 144 -11.17 9.52 -3.17
CA GLY A 144 -12.60 9.24 -3.34
C GLY A 144 -13.11 7.99 -2.63
N PHE A 145 -12.42 7.52 -1.59
CA PHE A 145 -12.93 6.48 -0.72
C PHE A 145 -13.70 7.10 0.44
N ALA A 146 -14.92 6.64 0.66
CA ALA A 146 -15.79 7.16 1.74
C ALA A 146 -15.88 6.22 2.96
N SER A 147 -15.40 4.99 2.84
CA SER A 147 -15.50 3.98 3.89
C SER A 147 -14.35 2.98 3.87
N LEU A 148 -14.09 2.38 5.02
CA LEU A 148 -13.21 1.22 5.19
C LEU A 148 -14.05 -0.04 5.24
N VAL A 149 -13.52 -1.18 4.77
CA VAL A 149 -14.19 -2.47 4.84
C VAL A 149 -13.47 -3.41 5.79
N PHE A 150 -14.23 -4.12 6.60
CA PHE A 150 -13.70 -5.10 7.55
C PHE A 150 -14.58 -6.34 7.60
N ARG A 151 -13.97 -7.43 8.03
CA ARG A 151 -14.70 -8.61 8.45
C ARG A 151 -14.62 -8.73 9.97
N ARG A 152 -15.76 -8.74 10.66
CA ARG A 152 -15.78 -8.77 12.13
C ARG A 152 -15.26 -10.08 12.72
N ARG A 153 -15.41 -11.19 11.97
CA ARG A 153 -14.92 -12.54 12.35
C ARG A 153 -14.87 -13.41 11.10
N ALA A 154 -14.15 -14.51 11.17
CA ALA A 154 -14.12 -15.50 10.09
C ALA A 154 -15.54 -15.94 9.70
N GLY A 155 -15.83 -16.01 8.41
CA GLY A 155 -17.12 -16.39 7.86
C GLY A 155 -18.25 -15.36 8.01
N ALA A 156 -18.04 -14.23 8.68
CA ALA A 156 -19.02 -13.14 8.74
C ALA A 156 -19.02 -12.32 7.45
N GLU A 157 -20.11 -11.63 7.19
CA GLU A 157 -20.16 -10.63 6.12
C GLU A 157 -19.18 -9.48 6.40
N ARG A 158 -18.69 -8.88 5.32
CA ARG A 158 -17.90 -7.65 5.40
C ARG A 158 -18.83 -6.49 5.79
N VAL A 159 -18.33 -5.61 6.62
CA VAL A 159 -19.02 -4.36 6.99
C VAL A 159 -18.21 -3.19 6.48
N ALA A 160 -18.91 -2.18 5.99
CA ALA A 160 -18.34 -0.88 5.66
C ALA A 160 -18.48 0.05 6.86
N ILE A 161 -17.41 0.75 7.21
CA ILE A 161 -17.39 1.78 8.25
C ILE A 161 -17.02 3.08 7.57
N ALA A 162 -17.90 4.07 7.61
CA ALA A 162 -17.65 5.39 7.01
C ALA A 162 -16.37 6.01 7.59
N LEU A 163 -15.60 6.66 6.75
CA LEU A 163 -14.52 7.53 7.21
C LEU A 163 -15.13 8.65 8.08
N PRO A 164 -14.41 9.12 9.11
CA PRO A 164 -14.88 10.25 9.91
C PRO A 164 -15.23 11.46 9.01
N SER A 165 -16.35 12.10 9.26
CA SER A 165 -16.89 13.18 8.40
C SER A 165 -15.92 14.35 8.16
N ARG A 166 -14.96 14.57 9.07
CA ARG A 166 -13.90 15.57 8.88
C ARG A 166 -12.93 15.26 7.72
N PHE A 167 -12.99 14.06 7.17
CA PHE A 167 -12.22 13.64 5.99
C PHE A 167 -13.08 13.52 4.73
N ASP A 168 -14.38 13.80 4.82
CA ASP A 168 -15.29 13.79 3.68
C ASP A 168 -14.92 14.94 2.74
N ALA A 169 -14.39 14.62 1.56
CA ALA A 169 -13.99 15.59 0.54
C ALA A 169 -15.20 16.40 0.00
N SER A 170 -16.43 15.92 0.20
CA SER A 170 -17.66 16.60 -0.18
C SER A 170 -18.23 17.52 0.93
N ALA A 171 -17.69 17.45 2.14
CA ALA A 171 -18.13 18.30 3.23
C ALA A 171 -17.62 19.75 3.02
N PRO A 172 -18.49 20.76 3.11
CA PRO A 172 -18.06 22.15 3.04
C PRO A 172 -17.04 22.42 4.16
N ALA A 173 -15.94 23.10 3.83
CA ALA A 173 -14.91 23.46 4.79
C ALA A 173 -15.56 24.05 6.03
N ALA A 174 -15.33 23.41 7.19
CA ALA A 174 -15.87 23.89 8.45
C ALA A 174 -15.44 25.35 8.65
N GLY A 175 -16.38 26.25 8.54
CA GLY A 175 -16.14 27.68 8.65
C GLY A 175 -15.36 27.99 9.92
N THR A 176 -14.24 28.63 9.78
CA THR A 176 -13.43 29.17 10.87
C THR A 176 -14.37 30.07 11.74
N ARG A 177 -14.82 29.55 12.87
CA ARG A 177 -15.44 30.39 13.87
C ARG A 177 -14.34 31.28 14.42
N ARG A 178 -14.47 32.56 14.12
CA ARG A 178 -13.72 33.66 14.77
C ARG A 178 -14.17 33.80 16.21
#